data_764ac92dfb9be7cd584b4a472b2e621a
#
_entry.id   764ac92dfb9be7cd584b4a472b2e621a
#
_cell.length_a   1.000
_cell.length_b   1.000
_cell.length_c   1.000
_cell.angle_alpha   90.00
_cell.angle_beta   90.00
_cell.angle_gamma   90.00
#
_symmetry.space_group_name_H-M   'P 1'
#
loop_
_entity.id
_entity.type
_entity.pdbx_description
1 polymer ?
#
loop_
_entity_poly.entity_id
_entity_poly.type
_entity_poly.pdbx_seq_one_letter_code
_entity_poly.pdbx_strand_id
1 'polypeptide(L)'
;SWSRTARRLHDDFRTSVAFVGGKRCLGGMLELLMHCHHMVAVDGTRFGWPEVTLPVVPGMEACHWPLRRADAEGKRRILEMLLTGRPVKAQDALGWLVDRAGSMDEALAAAWELASGDGGEDGRRPVESGALEAVVAGVPNVPDADSPQMEAGREAIMGCVRASTEVPLAEALDIQAKIAADFLNGPVVRKGAVGSEYAKTMRV
;
A
#
# COMPACT_ATOMS: atom_id res chain seq x y z
N SER A 1 -7.48 -3.98 -15.42
CA SER A 1 -7.04 -2.92 -14.48
C SER A 1 -5.63 -3.23 -14.00
N TRP A 2 -4.91 -2.24 -13.52
CA TRP A 2 -3.57 -2.40 -12.93
C TRP A 2 -3.56 -3.40 -11.78
N SER A 3 -4.57 -3.38 -10.91
CA SER A 3 -4.76 -4.34 -9.82
C SER A 3 -4.77 -5.79 -10.30
N ARG A 4 -5.50 -6.08 -11.37
CA ARG A 4 -5.53 -7.45 -11.94
C ARG A 4 -4.14 -7.88 -12.43
N THR A 5 -3.38 -6.97 -13.05
CA THR A 5 -2.01 -7.26 -13.49
C THR A 5 -1.07 -7.48 -12.32
N ALA A 6 -1.17 -6.65 -11.27
CA ALA A 6 -0.36 -6.77 -10.07
C ALA A 6 -0.62 -8.11 -9.33
N ARG A 7 -1.87 -8.53 -9.23
CA ARG A 7 -2.22 -9.82 -8.59
C ARG A 7 -1.62 -11.03 -9.28
N ARG A 8 -1.32 -10.95 -10.57
CA ARG A 8 -0.63 -12.03 -11.28
C ARG A 8 0.75 -12.35 -10.69
N LEU A 9 1.39 -11.41 -10.00
CA LEU A 9 2.63 -11.69 -9.25
C LEU A 9 2.39 -12.69 -8.11
N HIS A 10 1.19 -12.72 -7.55
CA HIS A 10 0.78 -13.68 -6.54
C HIS A 10 0.16 -14.94 -7.16
N ASP A 11 -0.77 -14.75 -8.11
CA ASP A 11 -1.64 -15.84 -8.56
C ASP A 11 -0.98 -16.77 -9.58
N ASP A 12 -0.17 -16.22 -10.52
CA ASP A 12 0.40 -16.97 -11.65
C ASP A 12 1.74 -17.64 -11.32
N PHE A 13 2.37 -17.28 -10.20
CA PHE A 13 3.68 -17.80 -9.83
C PHE A 13 3.61 -18.65 -8.55
N ARG A 14 4.34 -19.74 -8.53
CA ARG A 14 4.53 -20.55 -7.32
C ARG A 14 5.19 -19.73 -6.21
N THR A 15 6.17 -18.92 -6.57
CA THR A 15 6.84 -17.96 -5.68
C THR A 15 7.23 -16.74 -6.49
N SER A 16 7.02 -15.56 -5.92
CA SER A 16 7.51 -14.29 -6.43
C SER A 16 8.15 -13.51 -5.30
N VAL A 17 9.31 -12.93 -5.56
CA VAL A 17 10.08 -12.18 -4.55
C VAL A 17 10.30 -10.76 -5.06
N ALA A 18 9.84 -9.78 -4.32
CA ALA A 18 10.18 -8.39 -4.53
C ALA A 18 11.51 -8.09 -3.83
N PHE A 19 12.55 -7.81 -4.60
CA PHE A 19 13.83 -7.33 -4.07
C PHE A 19 13.92 -5.81 -4.22
N VAL A 20 14.14 -5.12 -3.09
CA VAL A 20 14.19 -3.65 -3.06
C VAL A 20 15.58 -3.19 -2.63
N GLY A 21 16.43 -2.91 -3.61
CA GLY A 21 17.82 -2.44 -3.40
C GLY A 21 17.99 -0.92 -3.40
N GLY A 22 16.92 -0.14 -3.52
CA GLY A 22 16.95 1.31 -3.59
C GLY A 22 16.73 1.99 -2.24
N LYS A 23 16.91 3.31 -2.20
CA LYS A 23 16.69 4.10 -0.99
C LYS A 23 15.22 4.22 -0.60
N ARG A 24 14.30 4.13 -1.57
CA ARG A 24 12.87 4.35 -1.38
C ARG A 24 12.06 3.45 -2.31
N CYS A 25 10.98 2.88 -1.77
CA CYS A 25 9.93 2.19 -2.51
C CYS A 25 8.59 2.80 -2.07
N LEU A 26 8.03 3.69 -2.88
CA LEU A 26 6.91 4.53 -2.51
C LEU A 26 5.75 4.40 -3.50
N GLY A 27 4.53 4.65 -3.01
CA GLY A 27 3.34 4.78 -3.84
C GLY A 27 3.07 3.55 -4.71
N GLY A 28 2.73 3.78 -5.96
CA GLY A 28 2.40 2.72 -6.91
C GLY A 28 3.47 1.64 -7.10
N MET A 29 4.76 1.94 -6.89
CA MET A 29 5.80 0.90 -6.90
C MET A 29 5.62 -0.04 -5.71
N LEU A 30 5.38 0.48 -4.52
CA LEU A 30 5.10 -0.35 -3.35
C LEU A 30 3.79 -1.12 -3.53
N GLU A 31 2.77 -0.50 -4.13
CA GLU A 31 1.51 -1.17 -4.45
C GLU A 31 1.71 -2.37 -5.38
N LEU A 32 2.59 -2.27 -6.36
CA LEU A 32 2.92 -3.38 -7.24
C LEU A 32 3.66 -4.49 -6.49
N LEU A 33 4.73 -4.14 -5.78
CA LEU A 33 5.65 -5.11 -5.17
C LEU A 33 5.03 -5.86 -3.98
N MET A 34 4.09 -5.25 -3.26
CA MET A 34 3.40 -5.93 -2.16
C MET A 34 2.54 -7.13 -2.59
N HIS A 35 2.28 -7.30 -3.91
CA HIS A 35 1.60 -8.46 -4.45
C HIS A 35 2.54 -9.67 -4.62
N CYS A 36 3.84 -9.51 -4.51
CA CYS A 36 4.74 -10.65 -4.43
C CYS A 36 4.51 -11.47 -3.16
N HIS A 37 4.85 -12.75 -3.20
CA HIS A 37 4.77 -13.63 -2.04
C HIS A 37 5.69 -13.17 -0.92
N HIS A 38 6.89 -12.70 -1.28
CA HIS A 38 7.89 -12.21 -0.35
C HIS A 38 8.41 -10.84 -0.76
N MET A 39 8.80 -10.05 0.24
CA MET A 39 9.46 -8.77 0.05
C MET A 39 10.77 -8.75 0.84
N VAL A 40 11.87 -8.55 0.13
CA VAL A 40 13.23 -8.46 0.69
C VAL A 40 13.78 -7.06 0.42
N ALA A 41 14.39 -6.45 1.40
CA ALA A 41 14.89 -5.08 1.31
C ALA A 41 16.36 -4.95 1.72
N VAL A 42 17.06 -4.04 1.08
CA VAL A 42 18.37 -3.60 1.56
C VAL A 42 18.19 -2.62 2.72
N ASP A 43 19.08 -2.70 3.70
CA ASP A 43 19.10 -1.83 4.88
C ASP A 43 18.99 -0.35 4.51
N GLY A 44 18.22 0.39 5.29
CA GLY A 44 17.99 1.80 5.06
C GLY A 44 16.94 2.13 3.99
N THR A 45 16.45 1.14 3.24
CA THR A 45 15.29 1.32 2.34
C THR A 45 14.08 1.84 3.13
N ARG A 46 13.33 2.74 2.53
CA ARG A 46 12.09 3.30 3.10
C ARG A 46 10.90 2.95 2.23
N PHE A 47 9.83 2.53 2.88
CA PHE A 47 8.55 2.15 2.28
C PHE A 47 7.46 3.12 2.69
N GLY A 48 6.53 3.47 1.78
CA GLY A 48 5.44 4.37 2.14
C GLY A 48 4.44 4.62 1.03
N TRP A 49 3.27 5.10 1.43
CA TRP A 49 2.22 5.57 0.54
C TRP A 49 2.02 7.08 0.76
N PRO A 50 2.73 7.94 -0.02
CA PRO A 50 2.66 9.39 0.15
C PRO A 50 1.39 10.02 -0.45
N GLU A 51 0.48 9.23 -0.99
CA GLU A 51 -0.69 9.65 -1.75
C GLU A 51 -1.53 10.68 -1.01
N VAL A 52 -1.71 10.52 0.30
CA VAL A 52 -2.47 11.47 1.14
C VAL A 52 -1.87 12.87 1.15
N THR A 53 -0.56 13.00 0.94
CA THR A 53 0.14 14.29 0.84
C THR A 53 0.08 14.91 -0.56
N LEU A 54 -0.32 14.11 -1.56
CA LEU A 54 -0.40 14.48 -2.97
C LEU A 54 -1.83 14.69 -3.46
N PRO A 55 -2.80 14.91 -2.61
CA PRO A 55 -4.25 14.74 -2.68
C PRO A 55 -4.70 13.74 -3.76
N VAL A 56 -4.25 12.52 -3.63
CA VAL A 56 -4.73 11.36 -4.41
C VAL A 56 -5.01 10.17 -3.48
N VAL A 57 -5.82 9.23 -3.94
CA VAL A 57 -6.03 7.94 -3.27
C VAL A 57 -5.11 6.92 -3.92
N PRO A 58 -4.51 5.98 -3.16
CA PRO A 58 -3.74 4.89 -3.73
C PRO A 58 -4.49 4.18 -4.86
N GLY A 59 -3.84 4.02 -6.00
CA GLY A 59 -4.52 3.69 -7.27
C GLY A 59 -4.66 2.20 -7.56
N MET A 60 -3.90 1.35 -6.88
CA MET A 60 -3.99 -0.10 -7.05
C MET A 60 -4.70 -0.75 -5.85
N GLU A 61 -3.99 -1.25 -4.87
CA GLU A 61 -4.62 -1.99 -3.78
C GLU A 61 -4.04 -1.68 -2.39
N ALA A 62 -3.36 -0.55 -2.20
CA ALA A 62 -2.76 -0.23 -0.90
C ALA A 62 -3.79 -0.14 0.24
N CYS A 63 -5.02 0.26 -0.06
CA CYS A 63 -6.11 0.30 0.92
C CYS A 63 -6.71 -1.08 1.24
N HIS A 64 -6.28 -2.16 0.57
CA HIS A 64 -6.89 -3.47 0.65
C HIS A 64 -5.87 -4.60 0.85
N TRP A 65 -4.99 -4.82 -0.13
CA TRP A 65 -4.11 -5.98 -0.19
C TRP A 65 -3.19 -6.14 1.03
N PRO A 66 -2.45 -5.11 1.47
CA PRO A 66 -1.56 -5.25 2.61
C PRO A 66 -2.32 -5.49 3.92
N LEU A 67 -3.53 -4.93 4.06
CA LEU A 67 -4.39 -5.16 5.21
C LEU A 67 -4.86 -6.61 5.30
N ARG A 68 -4.97 -7.31 4.16
CA ARG A 68 -5.39 -8.71 4.08
C ARG A 68 -4.25 -9.71 4.37
N ARG A 69 -3.03 -9.22 4.48
CA ARG A 69 -1.82 -10.02 4.72
C ARG A 69 -1.16 -9.76 6.08
N ALA A 70 -1.50 -8.66 6.71
CA ALA A 70 -0.89 -8.24 7.96
C ALA A 70 -1.69 -8.74 9.18
N ASP A 71 -0.98 -8.96 10.26
CA ASP A 71 -1.58 -9.13 11.59
C ASP A 71 -2.18 -7.82 12.12
N ALA A 72 -2.74 -7.84 13.31
CA ALA A 72 -3.41 -6.67 13.89
C ALA A 72 -2.48 -5.45 14.04
N GLU A 73 -1.23 -5.65 14.47
CA GLU A 73 -0.25 -4.55 14.59
C GLU A 73 0.20 -4.04 13.23
N GLY A 74 0.42 -4.94 12.28
CA GLY A 74 0.73 -4.57 10.89
C GLY A 74 -0.41 -3.79 10.24
N LYS A 75 -1.66 -4.19 10.43
CA LYS A 75 -2.85 -3.44 9.96
C LYS A 75 -2.84 -2.01 10.50
N ARG A 76 -2.58 -1.83 11.80
CA ARG A 76 -2.46 -0.50 12.43
C ARG A 76 -1.36 0.35 11.81
N ARG A 77 -0.17 -0.22 11.59
CA ARG A 77 0.97 0.48 10.96
C ARG A 77 0.71 0.83 9.50
N ILE A 78 0.05 -0.03 8.75
CA ILE A 78 -0.38 0.23 7.38
C ILE A 78 -1.34 1.42 7.34
N LEU A 79 -2.34 1.45 8.23
CA LEU A 79 -3.26 2.58 8.35
C LEU A 79 -2.51 3.88 8.68
N GLU A 80 -1.58 3.85 9.63
CA GLU A 80 -0.77 5.02 9.96
C GLU A 80 0.02 5.54 8.74
N MET A 81 0.65 4.65 7.98
CA MET A 81 1.35 5.01 6.74
C MET A 81 0.41 5.64 5.70
N LEU A 82 -0.75 5.05 5.47
CA LEU A 82 -1.75 5.54 4.52
C LEU A 82 -2.28 6.94 4.91
N LEU A 83 -2.52 7.16 6.20
CA LEU A 83 -3.12 8.40 6.70
C LEU A 83 -2.11 9.53 6.95
N THR A 84 -0.83 9.21 7.12
CA THR A 84 0.22 10.22 7.35
C THR A 84 1.08 10.47 6.12
N GLY A 85 1.16 9.52 5.18
CA GLY A 85 2.11 9.53 4.08
C GLY A 85 3.58 9.37 4.51
N ARG A 86 3.85 9.11 5.80
CA ARG A 86 5.20 8.98 6.35
C ARG A 86 5.79 7.63 6.01
N PRO A 87 6.99 7.60 5.41
CA PRO A 87 7.63 6.34 5.09
C PRO A 87 8.30 5.72 6.33
N VAL A 88 8.25 4.38 6.41
CA VAL A 88 8.94 3.57 7.43
C VAL A 88 10.21 2.96 6.87
N LYS A 89 11.19 2.66 7.71
CA LYS A 89 12.40 1.94 7.31
C LYS A 89 12.11 0.44 7.18
N ALA A 90 12.91 -0.24 6.36
CA ALA A 90 12.81 -1.70 6.17
C ALA A 90 12.84 -2.46 7.50
N GLN A 91 13.73 -2.08 8.43
CA GLN A 91 13.86 -2.70 9.74
C GLN A 91 12.59 -2.55 10.59
N ASP A 92 11.93 -1.39 10.52
CA ASP A 92 10.68 -1.11 11.25
C ASP A 92 9.46 -1.79 10.59
N ALA A 93 9.63 -2.24 9.33
CA ALA A 93 8.60 -2.91 8.53
C ALA A 93 8.72 -4.45 8.54
N LEU A 94 9.73 -5.00 9.22
CA LEU A 94 9.93 -6.45 9.33
C LEU A 94 8.73 -7.12 10.00
N GLY A 95 8.35 -8.27 9.44
CA GLY A 95 7.27 -9.11 9.95
C GLY A 95 5.86 -8.72 9.48
N TRP A 96 5.61 -7.46 9.11
CA TRP A 96 4.28 -7.03 8.66
C TRP A 96 4.21 -6.52 7.20
N LEU A 97 5.31 -5.99 6.66
CA LEU A 97 5.41 -5.57 5.25
C LEU A 97 6.61 -6.21 4.56
N VAL A 98 7.75 -6.26 5.23
CA VAL A 98 9.03 -6.80 4.73
C VAL A 98 9.32 -8.12 5.42
N ASP A 99 9.74 -9.15 4.67
CA ASP A 99 10.06 -10.47 5.20
C ASP A 99 11.51 -10.58 5.68
N ARG A 100 12.44 -9.97 4.93
CA ARG A 100 13.87 -9.96 5.23
C ARG A 100 14.47 -8.59 4.92
N ALA A 101 15.41 -8.15 5.74
CA ALA A 101 16.22 -6.96 5.47
C ALA A 101 17.66 -7.20 5.91
N GLY A 102 18.62 -6.59 5.20
CA GLY A 102 20.05 -6.71 5.50
C GLY A 102 20.90 -5.87 4.55
N SER A 103 22.21 -6.07 4.60
CA SER A 103 23.13 -5.53 3.59
C SER A 103 22.73 -5.99 2.18
N MET A 104 23.33 -5.41 1.16
CA MET A 104 23.05 -5.79 -0.23
C MET A 104 23.25 -7.30 -0.45
N ASP A 105 24.36 -7.87 0.03
CA ASP A 105 24.69 -9.27 -0.17
C ASP A 105 23.76 -10.20 0.61
N GLU A 106 23.44 -9.86 1.86
CA GLU A 106 22.50 -10.62 2.69
C GLU A 106 21.07 -10.58 2.09
N ALA A 107 20.64 -9.42 1.63
CA ALA A 107 19.32 -9.28 1.01
C ALA A 107 19.24 -10.04 -0.32
N LEU A 108 20.29 -10.02 -1.14
CA LEU A 108 20.34 -10.82 -2.38
C LEU A 108 20.33 -12.32 -2.07
N ALA A 109 21.11 -12.77 -1.09
CA ALA A 109 21.12 -14.17 -0.67
C ALA A 109 19.74 -14.61 -0.16
N ALA A 110 19.11 -13.79 0.68
CA ALA A 110 17.77 -14.04 1.19
C ALA A 110 16.70 -14.09 0.07
N ALA A 111 16.79 -13.18 -0.90
CA ALA A 111 15.88 -13.17 -2.04
C ALA A 111 16.04 -14.42 -2.91
N TRP A 112 17.29 -14.86 -3.11
CA TRP A 112 17.59 -16.10 -3.84
C TRP A 112 17.10 -17.35 -3.11
N GLU A 113 17.32 -17.43 -1.79
CA GLU A 113 16.83 -18.50 -0.94
C GLU A 113 15.31 -18.65 -1.06
N LEU A 114 14.57 -17.53 -0.89
CA LEU A 114 13.12 -17.50 -1.00
C LEU A 114 12.62 -17.88 -2.40
N ALA A 115 13.31 -17.44 -3.45
CA ALA A 115 12.94 -17.74 -4.84
C ALA A 115 13.23 -19.19 -5.24
N SER A 116 14.33 -19.76 -4.72
CA SER A 116 14.82 -21.11 -5.06
C SER A 116 14.28 -22.20 -4.15
N GLY A 117 13.74 -21.83 -3.00
CA GLY A 117 13.18 -22.76 -2.03
C GLY A 117 12.05 -23.59 -2.62
N ASP A 118 11.83 -24.80 -2.07
CA ASP A 118 10.82 -25.74 -2.55
C ASP A 118 9.36 -25.26 -2.40
N GLY A 119 9.17 -23.94 -2.24
CA GLY A 119 7.85 -23.30 -2.19
C GLY A 119 6.91 -23.97 -1.20
N GLY A 120 7.46 -24.49 -0.11
CA GLY A 120 6.63 -24.91 1.00
C GLY A 120 5.73 -23.75 1.39
N GLU A 121 4.49 -24.02 1.72
CA GLU A 121 3.52 -23.01 2.17
C GLU A 121 4.01 -22.19 3.38
N ASP A 122 5.11 -22.61 3.99
CA ASP A 122 5.66 -22.12 5.26
C ASP A 122 6.21 -20.68 5.27
N GLY A 123 6.14 -19.94 4.20
CA GLY A 123 6.57 -18.52 4.18
C GLY A 123 5.55 -17.58 3.57
N ARG A 124 4.47 -18.10 3.02
CA ARG A 124 3.43 -17.28 2.39
C ARG A 124 2.48 -16.73 3.45
N ARG A 125 2.43 -15.43 3.57
CA ARG A 125 1.37 -14.82 4.37
C ARG A 125 0.03 -15.08 3.68
N PRO A 126 -0.95 -15.66 4.38
CA PRO A 126 -2.28 -15.86 3.81
C PRO A 126 -2.89 -14.52 3.41
N VAL A 127 -3.69 -14.53 2.36
CA VAL A 127 -4.45 -13.37 1.90
C VAL A 127 -5.92 -13.63 2.18
N GLU A 128 -6.50 -12.86 3.09
CA GLU A 128 -7.92 -12.96 3.43
C GLU A 128 -8.77 -12.50 2.24
N SER A 129 -9.63 -13.37 1.69
CA SER A 129 -10.49 -13.06 0.54
C SER A 129 -11.83 -12.43 0.91
N GLY A 130 -12.32 -12.73 2.12
CA GLY A 130 -13.58 -12.21 2.65
C GLY A 130 -13.51 -10.75 3.11
N ALA A 131 -14.55 -10.27 3.75
CA ALA A 131 -14.54 -9.00 4.46
C ALA A 131 -13.57 -9.07 5.65
N LEU A 132 -12.85 -7.97 5.91
CA LEU A 132 -11.91 -7.89 7.02
C LEU A 132 -12.65 -7.46 8.29
N GLU A 133 -12.70 -8.31 9.31
CA GLU A 133 -13.27 -7.92 10.60
C GLU A 133 -12.41 -6.84 11.27
N ALA A 134 -13.07 -5.78 11.72
CA ALA A 134 -12.56 -4.81 12.70
C ALA A 134 -11.22 -4.09 12.42
N VAL A 135 -10.83 -3.87 11.15
CA VAL A 135 -9.65 -3.02 10.83
C VAL A 135 -9.85 -1.59 11.36
N VAL A 136 -11.10 -1.12 11.42
CA VAL A 136 -11.46 0.27 11.77
C VAL A 136 -11.41 0.52 13.28
N ALA A 137 -11.51 -0.50 14.13
CA ALA A 137 -11.47 -0.32 15.59
C ALA A 137 -10.11 0.14 16.12
N GLY A 138 -9.06 0.04 15.31
CA GLY A 138 -7.69 0.42 15.65
C GLY A 138 -7.13 1.57 14.82
N VAL A 139 -7.96 2.51 14.34
CA VAL A 139 -7.45 3.68 13.62
C VAL A 139 -6.42 4.38 14.50
N PRO A 140 -5.16 4.51 14.04
CA PRO A 140 -4.12 5.13 14.84
C PRO A 140 -4.45 6.60 15.10
N ASN A 141 -4.02 7.10 16.26
CA ASN A 141 -4.06 8.53 16.53
C ASN A 141 -3.01 9.20 15.62
N VAL A 142 -3.47 9.78 14.52
CA VAL A 142 -2.59 10.49 13.58
C VAL A 142 -2.59 11.99 13.90
N PRO A 143 -1.46 12.70 13.67
CA PRO A 143 -1.42 14.15 13.80
C PRO A 143 -2.49 14.85 12.94
N ASP A 144 -2.86 16.05 13.31
CA ASP A 144 -3.77 16.89 12.50
C ASP A 144 -3.27 16.98 11.05
N ALA A 145 -4.19 17.11 10.12
CA ALA A 145 -3.84 17.25 8.72
C ALA A 145 -3.23 18.63 8.45
N ASP A 146 -2.15 18.65 7.66
CA ASP A 146 -1.45 19.90 7.31
C ASP A 146 -2.26 20.79 6.36
N SER A 147 -3.33 20.27 5.78
CA SER A 147 -4.18 20.99 4.84
C SER A 147 -5.58 20.38 4.73
N PRO A 148 -6.58 21.16 4.27
CA PRO A 148 -7.91 20.64 3.95
C PRO A 148 -7.88 19.53 2.88
N GLN A 149 -6.91 19.56 1.96
CA GLN A 149 -6.72 18.52 0.94
C GLN A 149 -6.25 17.21 1.57
N MET A 150 -5.34 17.28 2.53
CA MET A 150 -4.88 16.11 3.26
C MET A 150 -6.00 15.48 4.09
N GLU A 151 -6.80 16.31 4.76
CA GLU A 151 -7.96 15.84 5.53
C GLU A 151 -8.98 15.11 4.62
N ALA A 152 -9.35 15.73 3.50
CA ALA A 152 -10.24 15.09 2.54
C ALA A 152 -9.63 13.82 1.93
N GLY A 153 -8.32 13.77 1.73
CA GLY A 153 -7.58 12.58 1.30
C GLY A 153 -7.67 11.46 2.32
N ARG A 154 -7.53 11.78 3.60
CA ARG A 154 -7.71 10.80 4.70
C ARG A 154 -9.12 10.23 4.73
N GLU A 155 -10.12 11.06 4.59
CA GLU A 155 -11.52 10.61 4.53
C GLU A 155 -11.76 9.66 3.35
N ALA A 156 -11.23 9.99 2.17
CA ALA A 156 -11.34 9.15 0.98
C ALA A 156 -10.61 7.80 1.17
N ILE A 157 -9.37 7.82 1.70
CA ILE A 157 -8.61 6.60 2.02
C ILE A 157 -9.35 5.74 3.04
N MET A 158 -9.89 6.35 4.10
CA MET A 158 -10.67 5.61 5.10
C MET A 158 -11.97 5.06 4.53
N GLY A 159 -12.60 5.73 3.59
CA GLY A 159 -13.73 5.19 2.83
C GLY A 159 -13.36 3.91 2.08
N CYS A 160 -12.20 3.90 1.40
CA CYS A 160 -11.68 2.70 0.72
C CYS A 160 -11.37 1.58 1.71
N VAL A 161 -10.74 1.89 2.84
CA VAL A 161 -10.42 0.91 3.89
C VAL A 161 -11.69 0.30 4.48
N ARG A 162 -12.72 1.11 4.77
CA ARG A 162 -14.02 0.59 5.27
C ARG A 162 -14.65 -0.39 4.29
N ALA A 163 -14.57 -0.13 2.98
CA ALA A 163 -15.06 -1.07 1.99
C ALA A 163 -14.41 -2.46 2.13
N SER A 164 -13.11 -2.53 2.51
CA SER A 164 -12.44 -3.80 2.79
C SER A 164 -13.01 -4.57 3.99
N THR A 165 -13.64 -3.88 4.93
CA THR A 165 -14.24 -4.50 6.12
C THR A 165 -15.67 -4.97 5.90
N GLU A 166 -16.33 -4.45 4.89
CA GLU A 166 -17.76 -4.66 4.67
C GLU A 166 -18.05 -5.67 3.55
N VAL A 167 -17.18 -5.71 2.53
CA VAL A 167 -17.41 -6.53 1.33
C VAL A 167 -16.14 -7.28 0.89
N PRO A 168 -16.29 -8.32 0.04
CA PRO A 168 -15.16 -9.02 -0.56
C PRO A 168 -14.28 -8.08 -1.40
N LEU A 169 -13.01 -8.44 -1.55
CA LEU A 169 -11.98 -7.62 -2.20
C LEU A 169 -12.37 -7.10 -3.60
N ALA A 170 -13.03 -7.92 -4.42
CA ALA A 170 -13.42 -7.49 -5.78
C ALA A 170 -14.40 -6.31 -5.75
N GLU A 171 -15.39 -6.37 -4.86
CA GLU A 171 -16.40 -5.31 -4.67
C GLU A 171 -15.77 -4.08 -3.98
N ALA A 172 -14.88 -4.28 -3.00
CA ALA A 172 -14.14 -3.20 -2.35
C ALA A 172 -13.32 -2.36 -3.35
N LEU A 173 -12.77 -2.99 -4.38
CA LEU A 173 -12.03 -2.29 -5.45
C LEU A 173 -12.93 -1.44 -6.36
N ASP A 174 -14.15 -1.89 -6.62
CA ASP A 174 -15.12 -1.10 -7.39
C ASP A 174 -15.57 0.13 -6.57
N ILE A 175 -15.77 -0.04 -5.27
CA ILE A 175 -16.05 1.07 -4.34
C ILE A 175 -14.87 2.04 -4.29
N GLN A 176 -13.63 1.54 -4.16
CA GLN A 176 -12.42 2.38 -4.20
C GLN A 176 -12.34 3.20 -5.49
N ALA A 177 -12.59 2.59 -6.65
CA ALA A 177 -12.52 3.27 -7.93
C ALA A 177 -13.51 4.45 -7.98
N LYS A 178 -14.72 4.27 -7.42
CA LYS A 178 -15.71 5.33 -7.31
C LYS A 178 -15.27 6.42 -6.35
N ILE A 179 -14.84 6.08 -5.14
CA ILE A 179 -14.35 7.05 -4.15
C ILE A 179 -13.19 7.87 -4.72
N ALA A 180 -12.22 7.22 -5.38
CA ALA A 180 -11.08 7.90 -5.99
C ALA A 180 -11.51 8.86 -7.11
N ALA A 181 -12.45 8.46 -7.95
CA ALA A 181 -12.97 9.30 -9.02
C ALA A 181 -13.74 10.52 -8.45
N ASP A 182 -14.60 10.30 -7.47
CA ASP A 182 -15.36 11.37 -6.81
C ASP A 182 -14.42 12.36 -6.09
N PHE A 183 -13.41 11.86 -5.40
CA PHE A 183 -12.41 12.67 -4.72
C PHE A 183 -11.60 13.53 -5.69
N LEU A 184 -11.06 12.93 -6.76
CA LEU A 184 -10.27 13.65 -7.78
C LEU A 184 -11.09 14.70 -8.53
N ASN A 185 -12.37 14.46 -8.72
CA ASN A 185 -13.30 15.42 -9.32
C ASN A 185 -13.86 16.44 -8.32
N GLY A 186 -13.62 16.25 -7.04
CA GLY A 186 -14.13 17.09 -5.96
C GLY A 186 -13.52 18.49 -5.93
N PRO A 187 -14.24 19.46 -5.33
CA PRO A 187 -13.82 20.86 -5.31
C PRO A 187 -12.55 21.08 -4.49
N VAL A 188 -12.28 20.26 -3.50
CA VAL A 188 -11.09 20.34 -2.63
C VAL A 188 -9.81 20.08 -3.42
N VAL A 189 -9.80 19.04 -4.25
CA VAL A 189 -8.63 18.70 -5.10
C VAL A 189 -8.47 19.72 -6.21
N ARG A 190 -9.55 20.11 -6.89
CA ARG A 190 -9.49 21.06 -8.01
C ARG A 190 -9.02 22.47 -7.60
N LYS A 191 -9.28 22.89 -6.35
CA LYS A 191 -8.86 24.19 -5.83
C LYS A 191 -7.49 24.16 -5.14
N GLY A 192 -6.93 22.97 -4.90
CA GLY A 192 -5.63 22.82 -4.27
C GLY A 192 -4.47 23.26 -5.14
N ALA A 193 -3.30 23.50 -4.54
CA ALA A 193 -2.10 23.94 -5.24
C ALA A 193 -1.70 23.01 -6.40
N VAL A 194 -1.78 21.71 -6.19
CA VAL A 194 -1.49 20.70 -7.23
C VAL A 194 -2.51 20.75 -8.37
N GLY A 195 -3.80 20.90 -8.07
CA GLY A 195 -4.85 21.05 -9.08
C GLY A 195 -4.70 22.33 -9.92
N SER A 196 -4.24 23.41 -9.32
CA SER A 196 -4.01 24.69 -10.03
C SER A 196 -2.78 24.64 -10.93
N GLU A 197 -1.71 23.94 -10.55
CA GLU A 197 -0.54 23.75 -11.38
C GLU A 197 -0.82 22.76 -12.54
N TYR A 198 -1.52 21.67 -12.26
CA TYR A 198 -1.93 20.72 -13.30
C TYR A 198 -2.84 21.37 -14.34
N ALA A 199 -3.78 22.20 -13.89
CA ALA A 199 -4.64 22.96 -14.79
C ALA A 199 -3.88 24.01 -15.65
N LYS A 200 -2.76 24.52 -15.16
CA LYS A 200 -1.88 25.43 -15.92
C LYS A 200 -1.08 24.69 -17.00
N THR A 201 -0.60 23.47 -16.70
CA THR A 201 0.18 22.65 -17.65
C THR A 201 -0.68 22.06 -18.76
N MET A 202 -1.98 21.86 -18.54
CA MET A 202 -2.91 21.32 -19.54
C MET A 202 -3.55 22.40 -20.44
N ARG A 203 -3.18 23.66 -20.28
CA ARG A 203 -3.66 24.79 -21.10
C ARG A 203 -2.67 25.23 -22.20
N VAL A 204 -1.80 24.31 -22.66
CA VAL A 204 -0.89 24.54 -23.81
C VAL A 204 -1.49 23.92 -25.05
#